data_18379b2e186fbb3b17e293f7b8b41d6e
#
_entry.id   18379b2e186fbb3b17e293f7b8b41d6e
#
_cell.length_a   1.000
_cell.length_b   1.000
_cell.length_c   1.000
_cell.angle_alpha   90.00
_cell.angle_beta   90.00
_cell.angle_gamma   90.00
#
_symmetry.space_group_name_H-M   'P 1'
#
loop_
_entity.id
_entity.type
_entity.pdbx_description
1 polymer ?
#
loop_
_entity_poly.entity_id
_entity_poly.type
_entity_poly.pdbx_seq_one_letter_code
_entity_poly.pdbx_strand_id
1 'polypeptide(L)'
;MKTPRFSHKKRHRSPRAGDGDHQLRPHPITTIQAPQKSRRGGESGAADGADECLPAVVEWEKILSEWPPLEWPDQPIRPKAPSLRDVVEIRLLAFAGTVAVGSFFVWMFNPDHRGDAWLFWPLALSLAYNAVWWLMEWSNYARPKIEPFRAPRREWTVDILTTACPGEPSGMILRTLLAMKAIRYPHTNYLCDEGDDPVLREACRQLGITHVTRGDRKDAKAGNINNALQRATGEIAVVLDPDHEPSPYFLDRVLGNFEDPGIGFVQSVQAYRNQDANFIANGAAKQTYLFYGPIMIGLNAYGATQAVGANCAFRRAALDSIGGHAAGLSEDMHTTMLLYAAGWRSVYVPEVLTRGLVPETLPGYCKQQQKWACGSMDLLLHVYPRVFTRLTIWQKLHYFVAPLYFMRGLVALIDVIVPIICLAFGGVALHINMVSFLGMYAPAFLISTIARQVAQRWSIEPHERGTHMVGFVLGFGCWWSFLRGILCALWGIRLPYIPTEKMGDRQDCWGLAMPNLIAAAACMVAIAYGLSRDWSPYNFCMAGFAVWGASQLLLVAAIGQQRTLEKMRETLARIPAFLPVVKRLRKILIAGHARFV
;
A
#
# COMPACT_ATOMS: atom_id res chain seq x y z
N MET A 1 -23.08 36.84 -48.44
CA MET A 1 -22.53 36.35 -49.72
C MET A 1 -22.23 34.85 -49.54
N LYS A 2 -22.99 34.08 -50.29
CA LYS A 2 -22.76 32.71 -50.83
C LYS A 2 -22.18 31.62 -49.91
N THR A 3 -23.08 30.79 -49.39
CA THR A 3 -22.90 29.36 -49.13
C THR A 3 -22.73 28.59 -50.46
N PRO A 4 -22.06 27.43 -50.44
CA PRO A 4 -22.52 26.34 -51.31
C PRO A 4 -22.93 25.08 -50.49
N ARG A 5 -24.12 24.62 -50.83
CA ARG A 5 -24.66 23.27 -50.63
C ARG A 5 -23.85 22.28 -51.48
N PHE A 6 -23.54 21.08 -50.96
CA PHE A 6 -23.36 19.92 -51.82
C PHE A 6 -24.16 18.72 -51.29
N SER A 7 -24.71 18.01 -52.25
CA SER A 7 -25.77 17.06 -52.27
C SER A 7 -25.45 15.64 -51.84
N HIS A 8 -26.52 14.94 -51.41
CA HIS A 8 -26.59 13.49 -51.28
C HIS A 8 -26.02 12.66 -52.41
N LYS A 9 -25.29 11.55 -52.08
CA LYS A 9 -25.43 10.28 -52.79
C LYS A 9 -24.94 9.06 -52.00
N LYS A 10 -25.87 8.06 -51.95
CA LYS A 10 -25.72 6.61 -52.00
C LYS A 10 -25.23 5.84 -50.77
N ARG A 11 -26.19 5.14 -50.17
CA ARG A 11 -26.06 3.95 -49.35
C ARG A 11 -25.19 2.89 -50.01
N HIS A 12 -24.14 2.44 -49.32
CA HIS A 12 -23.55 1.11 -49.55
C HIS A 12 -23.76 0.28 -48.30
N ARG A 13 -24.32 -0.92 -48.50
CA ARG A 13 -24.53 -1.98 -47.49
C ARG A 13 -23.17 -2.41 -46.97
N SER A 14 -23.00 -2.40 -45.66
CA SER A 14 -21.92 -3.09 -44.95
C SER A 14 -22.14 -4.61 -44.94
N PRO A 15 -21.10 -5.43 -45.10
CA PRO A 15 -21.19 -6.87 -44.87
C PRO A 15 -21.30 -7.15 -43.35
N ARG A 16 -22.08 -8.13 -43.01
CA ARG A 16 -22.21 -8.70 -41.64
C ARG A 16 -20.84 -9.19 -41.21
N ALA A 17 -20.36 -8.69 -40.07
CA ALA A 17 -19.25 -9.28 -39.32
C ALA A 17 -19.70 -10.64 -38.79
N GLY A 18 -18.97 -11.68 -39.15
CA GLY A 18 -19.11 -13.00 -38.55
C GLY A 18 -18.55 -12.95 -37.14
N ASP A 19 -19.33 -13.44 -36.19
CA ASP A 19 -18.89 -13.77 -34.83
C ASP A 19 -17.83 -14.88 -34.92
N GLY A 20 -16.58 -14.49 -34.85
CA GLY A 20 -15.45 -15.39 -34.60
C GLY A 20 -15.18 -15.44 -33.11
N ASP A 21 -15.94 -16.26 -32.42
CA ASP A 21 -15.68 -16.69 -31.04
C ASP A 21 -14.37 -17.48 -31.01
N HIS A 22 -13.22 -16.80 -30.86
CA HIS A 22 -11.98 -17.44 -30.48
C HIS A 22 -12.05 -17.80 -29.01
N GLN A 23 -12.76 -18.90 -28.73
CA GLN A 23 -12.64 -19.62 -27.47
C GLN A 23 -11.19 -20.09 -27.34
N LEU A 24 -10.43 -19.39 -26.49
CA LEU A 24 -9.17 -19.88 -25.96
C LEU A 24 -9.48 -21.16 -25.17
N ARG A 25 -9.17 -22.32 -25.77
CA ARG A 25 -9.28 -23.61 -25.08
C ARG A 25 -8.39 -23.56 -23.83
N PRO A 26 -8.89 -23.97 -22.66
CA PRO A 26 -8.05 -24.05 -21.48
C PRO A 26 -7.02 -25.18 -21.71
N HIS A 27 -5.74 -24.84 -21.75
CA HIS A 27 -4.70 -25.82 -21.57
C HIS A 27 -4.73 -26.30 -20.11
N PRO A 28 -4.55 -27.61 -19.86
CA PRO A 28 -4.55 -28.14 -18.51
C PRO A 28 -3.44 -27.43 -17.70
N ILE A 29 -3.80 -27.02 -16.48
CA ILE A 29 -2.89 -26.45 -15.49
C ILE A 29 -1.78 -27.48 -15.29
N THR A 30 -0.62 -27.20 -15.84
CA THR A 30 0.57 -28.01 -15.60
C THR A 30 0.94 -27.74 -14.14
N THR A 31 0.69 -28.70 -13.27
CA THR A 31 1.20 -28.73 -11.91
C THR A 31 2.69 -28.39 -11.99
N ILE A 32 3.10 -27.30 -11.33
CA ILE A 32 4.51 -26.91 -11.29
C ILE A 32 5.24 -28.03 -10.53
N GLN A 33 5.83 -28.96 -11.27
CA GLN A 33 6.68 -29.99 -10.69
C GLN A 33 8.07 -29.38 -10.47
N ALA A 34 8.67 -29.69 -9.32
CA ALA A 34 10.07 -29.38 -9.07
C ALA A 34 10.92 -29.97 -10.22
N PRO A 35 11.99 -29.28 -10.64
CA PRO A 35 12.84 -29.77 -11.73
C PRO A 35 13.33 -31.19 -11.43
N GLN A 36 13.09 -32.15 -12.32
CA GLN A 36 13.56 -33.52 -12.15
C GLN A 36 15.08 -33.56 -12.18
N LYS A 37 15.67 -34.25 -11.20
CA LYS A 37 17.10 -34.55 -11.18
C LYS A 37 17.46 -35.37 -12.43
N SER A 38 18.25 -34.82 -13.37
CA SER A 38 18.83 -35.59 -14.45
C SER A 38 19.89 -36.52 -13.85
N ARG A 39 19.63 -37.83 -13.80
CA ARG A 39 20.63 -38.87 -13.54
C ARG A 39 21.55 -38.92 -14.77
N ARG A 40 22.72 -38.29 -14.70
CA ARG A 40 23.85 -38.67 -15.55
C ARG A 40 24.80 -39.52 -14.71
N GLY A 41 24.94 -40.75 -15.16
CA GLY A 41 25.89 -41.72 -14.62
C GLY A 41 27.31 -41.25 -14.82
N GLY A 42 28.19 -41.73 -13.93
CA GLY A 42 29.54 -41.32 -13.71
C GLY A 42 30.53 -41.61 -14.81
N GLU A 43 31.68 -40.99 -14.62
CA GLU A 43 32.97 -41.72 -14.72
C GLU A 43 34.05 -40.83 -14.08
N SER A 44 34.96 -41.53 -13.41
CA SER A 44 36.08 -41.06 -12.60
C SER A 44 37.20 -40.46 -13.43
N GLY A 45 37.76 -39.32 -12.95
CA GLY A 45 39.04 -38.82 -13.38
C GLY A 45 39.59 -37.85 -12.34
N ALA A 46 40.59 -38.26 -11.59
CA ALA A 46 41.31 -37.45 -10.62
C ALA A 46 42.15 -36.38 -11.31
N ALA A 47 42.11 -35.15 -10.84
CA ALA A 47 43.24 -34.21 -10.80
C ALA A 47 42.87 -32.89 -10.08
N ASP A 48 43.71 -32.55 -9.16
CA ASP A 48 44.15 -31.25 -8.64
C ASP A 48 43.18 -30.30 -7.91
N GLY A 49 43.56 -30.08 -6.68
CA GLY A 49 43.17 -29.17 -5.65
C GLY A 49 42.82 -27.72 -6.06
N ALA A 50 41.57 -27.49 -6.39
CA ALA A 50 40.90 -26.25 -6.12
C ALA A 50 39.75 -26.61 -5.19
N ASP A 51 39.53 -25.84 -4.13
CA ASP A 51 38.36 -25.97 -3.27
C ASP A 51 37.09 -25.85 -4.15
N GLU A 52 36.66 -26.98 -4.72
CA GLU A 52 35.33 -27.10 -5.35
C GLU A 52 34.31 -27.00 -4.24
N CYS A 53 33.86 -25.76 -4.02
CA CYS A 53 32.66 -25.48 -3.24
C CYS A 53 31.56 -26.38 -3.80
N LEU A 54 31.14 -27.41 -3.03
CA LEU A 54 30.04 -28.29 -3.41
C LEU A 54 28.88 -27.43 -3.93
N PRO A 55 28.25 -27.74 -5.07
CA PRO A 55 27.18 -26.94 -5.62
C PRO A 55 26.07 -26.80 -4.57
N ALA A 56 25.61 -25.57 -4.33
CA ALA A 56 24.55 -25.30 -3.39
C ALA A 56 23.30 -26.12 -3.77
N VAL A 57 22.71 -26.80 -2.80
CA VAL A 57 21.56 -27.66 -3.02
C VAL A 57 20.28 -26.83 -2.79
N VAL A 58 19.41 -26.77 -3.78
CA VAL A 58 18.09 -26.14 -3.64
C VAL A 58 17.09 -27.20 -3.16
N GLU A 59 16.62 -27.06 -1.93
CA GLU A 59 15.65 -27.98 -1.31
C GLU A 59 14.20 -27.60 -1.71
N TRP A 60 13.83 -27.84 -2.97
CA TRP A 60 12.51 -27.44 -3.51
C TRP A 60 11.32 -28.01 -2.74
N GLU A 61 11.38 -29.27 -2.29
CA GLU A 61 10.27 -29.89 -1.52
C GLU A 61 10.01 -29.14 -0.21
N LYS A 62 11.09 -28.79 0.50
CA LYS A 62 11.01 -28.01 1.73
C LYS A 62 10.43 -26.62 1.45
N ILE A 63 10.93 -25.93 0.44
CA ILE A 63 10.47 -24.60 0.04
C ILE A 63 8.99 -24.63 -0.31
N LEU A 64 8.52 -25.60 -1.09
CA LEU A 64 7.13 -25.71 -1.47
C LEU A 64 6.21 -26.11 -0.31
N SER A 65 6.74 -26.81 0.71
CA SER A 65 5.97 -27.12 1.93
C SER A 65 5.81 -25.91 2.85
N GLU A 66 6.86 -25.10 3.00
CA GLU A 66 6.86 -23.86 3.81
C GLU A 66 6.12 -22.71 3.09
N TRP A 67 6.24 -22.67 1.78
CA TRP A 67 5.69 -21.64 0.89
C TRP A 67 4.80 -22.26 -0.20
N PRO A 68 3.58 -22.71 0.13
CA PRO A 68 2.70 -23.36 -0.85
C PRO A 68 2.35 -22.39 -1.99
N PRO A 69 2.21 -22.91 -3.23
CA PRO A 69 1.83 -22.12 -4.38
C PRO A 69 0.50 -21.42 -4.18
N LEU A 70 0.38 -20.20 -4.74
CA LEU A 70 -0.90 -19.52 -4.83
C LEU A 70 -1.76 -20.19 -5.89
N GLU A 71 -3.01 -20.46 -5.54
CA GLU A 71 -4.03 -20.83 -6.51
C GLU A 71 -4.59 -19.57 -7.15
N TRP A 72 -4.48 -19.46 -8.46
CA TRP A 72 -5.02 -18.35 -9.22
C TRP A 72 -6.33 -18.78 -9.88
N PRO A 73 -7.38 -17.95 -9.81
CA PRO A 73 -8.63 -18.23 -10.53
C PRO A 73 -8.39 -18.20 -12.05
N ASP A 74 -9.24 -18.91 -12.81
CA ASP A 74 -9.14 -18.95 -14.28
C ASP A 74 -9.27 -17.58 -14.94
N GLN A 75 -9.90 -16.64 -14.27
CA GLN A 75 -10.05 -15.26 -14.72
C GLN A 75 -9.54 -14.30 -13.65
N PRO A 76 -8.90 -13.17 -14.04
CA PRO A 76 -8.44 -12.16 -13.12
C PRO A 76 -9.59 -11.56 -12.29
N ILE A 77 -9.33 -11.32 -11.02
CA ILE A 77 -10.28 -10.67 -10.11
C ILE A 77 -10.30 -9.18 -10.44
N ARG A 78 -11.49 -8.66 -10.74
CA ARG A 78 -11.71 -7.26 -11.14
C ARG A 78 -12.76 -6.60 -10.27
N PRO A 79 -12.69 -5.29 -10.07
CA PRO A 79 -13.78 -4.56 -9.46
C PRO A 79 -14.98 -4.51 -10.41
N LYS A 80 -16.15 -4.37 -9.83
CA LYS A 80 -17.34 -3.99 -10.59
C LYS A 80 -17.16 -2.57 -11.13
N ALA A 81 -17.37 -2.35 -12.42
CA ALA A 81 -17.33 -1.02 -12.99
C ALA A 81 -18.39 -0.11 -12.33
N PRO A 82 -18.03 1.13 -11.95
CA PRO A 82 -18.97 2.08 -11.37
C PRO A 82 -20.15 2.34 -12.31
N SER A 83 -21.38 2.22 -11.80
CA SER A 83 -22.57 2.58 -12.54
C SER A 83 -22.77 4.10 -12.55
N LEU A 84 -23.56 4.62 -13.50
CA LEU A 84 -23.91 6.05 -13.53
C LEU A 84 -24.53 6.49 -12.20
N ARG A 85 -25.38 5.63 -11.61
CA ARG A 85 -26.00 5.88 -10.30
C ARG A 85 -24.95 6.04 -9.20
N ASP A 86 -23.95 5.16 -9.14
CA ASP A 86 -22.88 5.25 -8.14
C ASP A 86 -22.10 6.57 -8.28
N VAL A 87 -21.79 6.98 -9.52
CA VAL A 87 -21.07 8.23 -9.80
C VAL A 87 -21.89 9.45 -9.39
N VAL A 88 -23.19 9.46 -9.68
CA VAL A 88 -24.10 10.55 -9.28
C VAL A 88 -24.22 10.61 -7.75
N GLU A 89 -24.43 9.47 -7.10
CA GLU A 89 -24.51 9.36 -5.64
C GLU A 89 -23.25 9.94 -4.96
N ILE A 90 -22.08 9.55 -5.43
CA ILE A 90 -20.79 10.07 -4.91
C ILE A 90 -20.65 11.57 -5.15
N ARG A 91 -21.02 12.08 -6.31
CA ARG A 91 -20.94 13.53 -6.60
C ARG A 91 -21.85 14.36 -5.71
N LEU A 92 -23.05 13.87 -5.44
CA LEU A 92 -23.98 14.51 -4.51
C LEU A 92 -23.43 14.49 -3.08
N LEU A 93 -22.89 13.36 -2.63
CA LEU A 93 -22.22 13.24 -1.32
C LEU A 93 -20.99 14.16 -1.23
N ALA A 94 -20.16 14.21 -2.27
CA ALA A 94 -18.99 15.09 -2.30
C ALA A 94 -19.38 16.57 -2.24
N PHE A 95 -20.44 16.98 -2.96
CA PHE A 95 -20.97 18.33 -2.90
C PHE A 95 -21.51 18.66 -1.49
N ALA A 96 -22.40 17.82 -0.96
CA ALA A 96 -22.96 18.00 0.38
C ALA A 96 -21.88 18.01 1.46
N GLY A 97 -20.88 17.12 1.35
CA GLY A 97 -19.73 17.05 2.24
C GLY A 97 -18.86 18.31 2.19
N THR A 98 -18.62 18.85 0.98
CA THR A 98 -17.88 20.12 0.81
C THR A 98 -18.59 21.28 1.46
N VAL A 99 -19.91 21.36 1.30
CA VAL A 99 -20.75 22.37 1.98
C VAL A 99 -20.68 22.19 3.51
N ALA A 100 -20.81 20.95 4.01
CA ALA A 100 -20.72 20.67 5.45
C ALA A 100 -19.37 21.05 6.04
N VAL A 101 -18.25 20.70 5.35
CA VAL A 101 -16.89 21.10 5.76
C VAL A 101 -16.74 22.61 5.75
N GLY A 102 -17.19 23.29 4.71
CA GLY A 102 -17.15 24.76 4.62
C GLY A 102 -17.93 25.42 5.75
N SER A 103 -19.18 24.97 5.98
CA SER A 103 -20.03 25.47 7.06
C SER A 103 -19.41 25.26 8.44
N PHE A 104 -18.80 24.08 8.68
CA PHE A 104 -18.09 23.78 9.92
C PHE A 104 -16.94 24.76 10.16
N PHE A 105 -16.09 25.01 9.17
CA PHE A 105 -14.95 25.92 9.34
C PHE A 105 -15.37 27.37 9.47
N VAL A 106 -16.38 27.84 8.72
CA VAL A 106 -16.95 29.19 8.90
C VAL A 106 -17.45 29.36 10.33
N TRP A 107 -18.20 28.38 10.86
CA TRP A 107 -18.68 28.39 12.23
C TRP A 107 -17.52 28.31 13.25
N MET A 108 -16.55 27.42 13.08
CA MET A 108 -15.43 27.22 14.02
C MET A 108 -14.53 28.46 14.11
N PHE A 109 -14.32 29.15 12.99
CA PHE A 109 -13.49 30.36 12.94
C PHE A 109 -14.19 31.65 13.39
N ASN A 110 -15.46 31.57 13.85
CA ASN A 110 -16.10 32.70 14.51
C ASN A 110 -15.26 33.12 15.73
N PRO A 111 -14.93 34.42 15.89
CA PRO A 111 -14.15 34.92 17.03
C PRO A 111 -14.69 34.48 18.39
N ASP A 112 -16.03 34.43 18.55
CA ASP A 112 -16.69 34.08 19.82
C ASP A 112 -16.51 32.58 20.18
N HIS A 113 -16.15 31.74 19.22
CA HIS A 113 -15.93 30.32 19.41
C HIS A 113 -14.48 29.97 19.73
N ARG A 114 -13.55 30.90 19.54
CA ARG A 114 -12.13 30.65 19.74
C ARG A 114 -11.79 30.70 21.21
N GLY A 115 -11.17 29.62 21.68
CA GLY A 115 -10.58 29.56 22.99
C GLY A 115 -9.12 30.06 23.00
N ASP A 116 -8.31 29.45 23.85
CA ASP A 116 -6.88 29.75 23.97
C ASP A 116 -6.16 29.50 22.62
N ALA A 117 -5.53 30.52 22.06
CA ALA A 117 -4.95 30.47 20.71
C ALA A 117 -3.95 29.32 20.53
N TRP A 118 -3.14 29.02 21.54
CA TRP A 118 -2.15 27.97 21.51
C TRP A 118 -2.73 26.55 21.56
N LEU A 119 -4.01 26.37 21.90
CA LEU A 119 -4.79 25.13 21.79
C LEU A 119 -5.67 25.14 20.55
N PHE A 120 -6.27 26.29 20.22
CA PHE A 120 -7.16 26.44 19.07
C PHE A 120 -6.47 26.13 17.75
N TRP A 121 -5.25 26.70 17.51
CA TRP A 121 -4.59 26.52 16.23
C TRP A 121 -4.09 25.09 15.98
N PRO A 122 -3.49 24.36 16.94
CA PRO A 122 -3.21 22.94 16.76
C PRO A 122 -4.48 22.12 16.49
N LEU A 123 -5.56 22.33 17.24
CA LEU A 123 -6.84 21.65 16.99
C LEU A 123 -7.39 21.98 15.59
N ALA A 124 -7.35 23.25 15.18
CA ALA A 124 -7.77 23.67 13.85
C ALA A 124 -6.92 23.00 12.74
N LEU A 125 -5.60 22.84 12.96
CA LEU A 125 -4.72 22.10 12.06
C LEU A 125 -5.12 20.63 11.93
N SER A 126 -5.42 19.94 13.06
CA SER A 126 -5.87 18.54 13.04
C SER A 126 -7.17 18.39 12.26
N LEU A 127 -8.16 19.25 12.52
CA LEU A 127 -9.45 19.22 11.83
C LEU A 127 -9.32 19.57 10.33
N ALA A 128 -8.47 20.54 9.99
CA ALA A 128 -8.19 20.91 8.60
C ALA A 128 -7.48 19.77 7.84
N TYR A 129 -6.57 19.07 8.49
CA TYR A 129 -5.95 17.88 7.91
C TYR A 129 -7.00 16.83 7.52
N ASN A 130 -7.93 16.50 8.43
CA ASN A 130 -9.00 15.55 8.13
C ASN A 130 -9.89 16.04 6.98
N ALA A 131 -10.22 17.33 6.94
CA ALA A 131 -11.01 17.93 5.86
C ALA A 131 -10.31 17.83 4.51
N VAL A 132 -9.00 18.11 4.43
CA VAL A 132 -8.20 17.97 3.20
C VAL A 132 -8.25 16.53 2.69
N TRP A 133 -8.14 15.54 3.59
CA TRP A 133 -8.23 14.13 3.20
C TRP A 133 -9.61 13.74 2.70
N TRP A 134 -10.69 14.20 3.33
CA TRP A 134 -12.04 13.96 2.84
C TRP A 134 -12.26 14.56 1.45
N LEU A 135 -11.83 15.80 1.23
CA LEU A 135 -11.93 16.48 -0.08
C LEU A 135 -11.13 15.72 -1.16
N MET A 136 -9.94 15.23 -0.83
CA MET A 136 -9.12 14.42 -1.74
C MET A 136 -9.79 13.08 -2.07
N GLU A 137 -10.30 12.36 -1.07
CA GLU A 137 -11.03 11.11 -1.28
C GLU A 137 -12.25 11.35 -2.18
N TRP A 138 -13.10 12.35 -1.85
CA TRP A 138 -14.29 12.65 -2.63
C TRP A 138 -13.97 13.06 -4.06
N SER A 139 -12.91 13.83 -4.28
CA SER A 139 -12.49 14.21 -5.63
C SER A 139 -12.12 12.98 -6.47
N ASN A 140 -11.39 12.01 -5.88
CA ASN A 140 -11.03 10.77 -6.56
C ASN A 140 -12.26 9.88 -6.79
N TYR A 141 -13.12 9.73 -5.80
CA TYR A 141 -14.35 8.92 -5.93
C TYR A 141 -15.32 9.49 -6.97
N ALA A 142 -15.37 10.82 -7.13
CA ALA A 142 -16.26 11.48 -8.09
C ALA A 142 -15.87 11.29 -9.56
N ARG A 143 -14.67 10.75 -9.84
CA ARG A 143 -14.15 10.54 -11.20
C ARG A 143 -13.49 9.16 -11.37
N PRO A 144 -14.20 8.07 -11.11
CA PRO A 144 -13.63 6.75 -11.30
C PRO A 144 -13.39 6.46 -12.79
N LYS A 145 -12.21 5.95 -13.13
CA LYS A 145 -11.88 5.53 -14.49
C LYS A 145 -11.19 4.17 -14.48
N ILE A 146 -11.87 3.18 -15.03
CA ILE A 146 -11.34 1.85 -15.26
C ILE A 146 -11.18 1.67 -16.77
N GLU A 147 -9.94 1.44 -17.22
CA GLU A 147 -9.68 1.17 -18.63
C GLU A 147 -10.26 -0.19 -19.03
N PRO A 148 -10.89 -0.28 -20.20
CA PRO A 148 -11.34 -1.57 -20.71
C PRO A 148 -10.13 -2.45 -20.99
N PHE A 149 -10.32 -3.75 -20.83
CA PHE A 149 -9.29 -4.70 -21.25
C PHE A 149 -8.99 -4.57 -22.75
N ARG A 150 -7.69 -4.57 -23.05
CA ARG A 150 -7.18 -4.59 -24.42
C ARG A 150 -6.15 -5.70 -24.53
N ALA A 151 -6.39 -6.66 -25.41
CA ALA A 151 -5.37 -7.63 -25.77
C ALA A 151 -4.23 -6.95 -26.55
N PRO A 152 -2.98 -7.37 -26.36
CA PRO A 152 -1.87 -6.86 -27.18
C PRO A 152 -2.10 -7.22 -28.65
N ARG A 153 -1.88 -6.26 -29.55
CA ARG A 153 -2.07 -6.44 -31.01
C ARG A 153 -0.81 -6.91 -31.71
N ARG A 154 0.32 -6.85 -31.03
CA ARG A 154 1.62 -7.33 -31.49
C ARG A 154 2.34 -8.08 -30.38
N GLU A 155 3.36 -8.80 -30.75
CA GLU A 155 4.28 -9.38 -29.77
C GLU A 155 5.20 -8.29 -29.22
N TRP A 156 5.30 -8.25 -27.90
CA TRP A 156 6.18 -7.39 -27.12
C TRP A 156 7.33 -8.20 -26.56
N THR A 157 8.54 -7.70 -26.65
CA THR A 157 9.65 -8.27 -25.89
C THR A 157 9.61 -7.75 -24.46
N VAL A 158 9.62 -8.68 -23.48
CA VAL A 158 9.37 -8.34 -22.06
C VAL A 158 10.47 -8.93 -21.18
N ASP A 159 11.01 -8.09 -20.32
CA ASP A 159 11.91 -8.48 -19.24
C ASP A 159 11.21 -8.30 -17.89
N ILE A 160 11.24 -9.32 -17.05
CA ILE A 160 10.71 -9.29 -15.68
C ILE A 160 11.86 -9.32 -14.71
N LEU A 161 11.92 -8.32 -13.84
CA LEU A 161 13.00 -8.13 -12.88
C LEU A 161 12.44 -8.23 -11.46
N THR A 162 13.10 -9.01 -10.62
CA THR A 162 12.91 -8.99 -9.16
C THR A 162 14.26 -8.85 -8.46
N THR A 163 14.23 -8.44 -7.19
CA THR A 163 15.46 -8.19 -6.43
C THR A 163 15.61 -9.20 -5.30
N ALA A 164 16.84 -9.39 -4.84
CA ALA A 164 17.16 -10.08 -3.61
C ALA A 164 18.16 -9.25 -2.83
N CYS A 165 17.87 -9.02 -1.55
CA CYS A 165 18.76 -8.34 -0.61
C CYS A 165 19.25 -9.32 0.46
N PRO A 166 20.48 -9.17 0.97
CA PRO A 166 20.97 -9.99 2.07
C PRO A 166 20.03 -9.93 3.29
N GLY A 167 19.69 -11.10 3.83
CA GLY A 167 18.80 -11.24 4.99
C GLY A 167 17.32 -11.43 4.64
N GLU A 168 16.95 -11.37 3.37
CA GLU A 168 15.59 -11.78 2.94
C GLU A 168 15.49 -13.32 2.90
N PRO A 169 14.33 -13.91 3.28
CA PRO A 169 14.16 -15.36 3.23
C PRO A 169 14.26 -15.91 1.80
N SER A 170 15.24 -16.76 1.54
CA SER A 170 15.46 -17.34 0.19
C SER A 170 14.22 -18.10 -0.31
N GLY A 171 13.49 -18.79 0.59
CA GLY A 171 12.24 -19.49 0.22
C GLY A 171 11.17 -18.56 -0.36
N MET A 172 11.02 -17.35 0.17
CA MET A 172 10.12 -16.32 -0.35
C MET A 172 10.51 -15.91 -1.77
N ILE A 173 11.81 -15.64 -1.99
CA ILE A 173 12.33 -15.23 -3.30
C ILE A 173 12.13 -16.36 -4.31
N LEU A 174 12.49 -17.59 -3.93
CA LEU A 174 12.36 -18.77 -4.79
C LEU A 174 10.90 -19.01 -5.22
N ARG A 175 9.94 -18.75 -4.34
CA ARG A 175 8.51 -18.79 -4.69
C ARG A 175 8.15 -17.77 -5.77
N THR A 176 8.64 -16.53 -5.62
CA THR A 176 8.42 -15.48 -6.63
C THR A 176 9.06 -15.86 -7.96
N LEU A 177 10.28 -16.43 -7.97
CA LEU A 177 10.92 -16.90 -9.21
C LEU A 177 10.13 -18.01 -9.91
N LEU A 178 9.57 -18.96 -9.16
CA LEU A 178 8.68 -20.00 -9.72
C LEU A 178 7.42 -19.39 -10.34
N ALA A 179 6.80 -18.42 -9.65
CA ALA A 179 5.61 -17.74 -10.16
C ALA A 179 5.92 -16.90 -11.41
N MET A 180 7.07 -16.21 -11.44
CA MET A 180 7.55 -15.49 -12.63
C MET A 180 7.69 -16.45 -13.82
N LYS A 181 8.28 -17.62 -13.60
CA LYS A 181 8.45 -18.64 -14.66
C LYS A 181 7.11 -19.19 -15.17
N ALA A 182 6.06 -19.16 -14.34
CA ALA A 182 4.73 -19.65 -14.68
C ALA A 182 3.88 -18.65 -15.50
N ILE A 183 4.34 -17.44 -15.74
CA ILE A 183 3.66 -16.44 -16.59
C ILE A 183 3.60 -16.99 -18.03
N ARG A 184 2.41 -16.92 -18.66
CA ARG A 184 2.13 -17.58 -19.94
C ARG A 184 2.75 -16.86 -21.15
N TYR A 185 2.73 -15.52 -21.11
CA TYR A 185 3.27 -14.70 -22.20
C TYR A 185 4.81 -14.86 -22.28
N PRO A 186 5.41 -14.96 -23.47
CA PRO A 186 6.86 -15.06 -23.63
C PRO A 186 7.61 -13.89 -22.98
N HIS A 187 8.60 -14.18 -22.15
CA HIS A 187 9.36 -13.18 -21.41
C HIS A 187 10.72 -13.73 -20.96
N THR A 188 11.62 -12.81 -20.59
CA THR A 188 12.90 -13.15 -19.94
C THR A 188 12.85 -12.72 -18.47
N ASN A 189 13.37 -13.59 -17.59
CA ASN A 189 13.39 -13.33 -16.15
C ASN A 189 14.78 -12.99 -15.64
N TYR A 190 14.86 -12.01 -14.75
CA TYR A 190 16.09 -11.56 -14.11
C TYR A 190 15.93 -11.55 -12.58
N LEU A 191 16.89 -12.13 -11.88
CA LEU A 191 17.07 -11.93 -10.45
C LEU A 191 18.25 -10.98 -10.22
N CYS A 192 17.96 -9.81 -9.65
CA CYS A 192 18.96 -8.81 -9.27
C CYS A 192 19.39 -9.11 -7.81
N ASP A 193 20.45 -9.87 -7.63
CA ASP A 193 20.90 -10.37 -6.32
C ASP A 193 22.06 -9.52 -5.77
N GLU A 194 21.83 -8.79 -4.69
CA GLU A 194 22.87 -8.00 -4.00
C GLU A 194 23.76 -8.84 -3.09
N GLY A 195 23.30 -10.03 -2.71
CA GLY A 195 23.97 -10.93 -1.78
C GLY A 195 24.89 -11.91 -2.47
N ASP A 196 24.69 -12.15 -3.76
CA ASP A 196 25.31 -13.21 -4.54
C ASP A 196 25.15 -14.59 -3.86
N ASP A 197 23.89 -14.86 -3.41
CA ASP A 197 23.54 -16.07 -2.67
C ASP A 197 23.73 -17.32 -3.56
N PRO A 198 24.55 -18.28 -3.17
CA PRO A 198 24.81 -19.48 -3.97
C PRO A 198 23.55 -20.34 -4.18
N VAL A 199 22.59 -20.35 -3.24
CA VAL A 199 21.32 -21.08 -3.39
C VAL A 199 20.44 -20.42 -4.44
N LEU A 200 20.35 -19.09 -4.43
CA LEU A 200 19.59 -18.31 -5.42
C LEU A 200 20.22 -18.42 -6.81
N ARG A 201 21.57 -18.41 -6.88
CA ARG A 201 22.30 -18.59 -8.14
C ARG A 201 22.02 -19.96 -8.75
N GLU A 202 22.07 -21.04 -7.95
CA GLU A 202 21.78 -22.40 -8.40
C GLU A 202 20.31 -22.54 -8.83
N ALA A 203 19.37 -21.95 -8.07
CA ALA A 203 17.96 -21.93 -8.45
C ALA A 203 17.72 -21.22 -9.78
N CYS A 204 18.35 -20.07 -10.00
CA CYS A 204 18.28 -19.36 -11.28
C CYS A 204 18.80 -20.22 -12.43
N ARG A 205 19.92 -20.95 -12.24
CA ARG A 205 20.44 -21.87 -13.23
C ARG A 205 19.45 -22.99 -13.57
N GLN A 206 18.81 -23.59 -12.56
CA GLN A 206 17.80 -24.65 -12.75
C GLN A 206 16.53 -24.14 -13.46
N LEU A 207 16.11 -22.92 -13.16
CA LEU A 207 14.89 -22.30 -13.72
C LEU A 207 15.13 -21.61 -15.08
N GLY A 208 16.39 -21.45 -15.51
CA GLY A 208 16.73 -20.68 -16.69
C GLY A 208 16.45 -19.17 -16.53
N ILE A 209 16.71 -18.64 -15.33
CA ILE A 209 16.57 -17.22 -14.97
C ILE A 209 17.97 -16.58 -14.99
N THR A 210 18.08 -15.37 -15.53
CA THR A 210 19.35 -14.65 -15.55
C THR A 210 19.63 -14.08 -14.15
N HIS A 211 20.69 -14.61 -13.51
CA HIS A 211 21.19 -14.12 -12.24
C HIS A 211 22.14 -12.95 -12.47
N VAL A 212 21.84 -11.79 -11.87
CA VAL A 212 22.61 -10.56 -12.03
C VAL A 212 23.08 -10.07 -10.68
N THR A 213 24.39 -9.90 -10.55
CA THR A 213 25.04 -9.34 -9.36
C THR A 213 25.70 -8.01 -9.68
N ARG A 214 26.05 -7.24 -8.66
CA ARG A 214 26.80 -5.98 -8.78
C ARG A 214 27.82 -5.83 -7.65
N GLY A 215 28.93 -5.15 -7.95
CA GLY A 215 30.01 -4.93 -6.97
C GLY A 215 29.73 -3.78 -6.00
N ASP A 216 28.93 -2.79 -6.42
CA ASP A 216 28.53 -1.66 -5.56
C ASP A 216 27.06 -1.78 -5.15
N ARG A 217 26.73 -1.22 -3.98
CA ARG A 217 25.36 -1.19 -3.47
C ARG A 217 24.73 0.19 -3.54
N LYS A 218 25.24 1.02 -4.46
CA LYS A 218 24.74 2.37 -4.65
C LYS A 218 23.28 2.36 -5.09
N ASP A 219 22.46 3.29 -4.56
CA ASP A 219 21.06 3.51 -4.90
C ASP A 219 20.14 2.31 -4.61
N ALA A 220 20.57 1.39 -3.73
CA ALA A 220 19.76 0.27 -3.23
C ALA A 220 18.98 -0.47 -4.32
N LYS A 221 17.66 -0.69 -4.14
CA LYS A 221 16.78 -1.40 -5.10
C LYS A 221 16.82 -0.78 -6.50
N ALA A 222 16.72 0.55 -6.62
CA ALA A 222 16.74 1.23 -7.91
C ALA A 222 18.06 1.01 -8.66
N GLY A 223 19.19 1.14 -7.97
CA GLY A 223 20.51 0.87 -8.56
C GLY A 223 20.69 -0.58 -8.98
N ASN A 224 20.13 -1.54 -8.20
CA ASN A 224 20.17 -2.95 -8.53
C ASN A 224 19.35 -3.27 -9.79
N ILE A 225 18.15 -2.72 -9.91
CA ILE A 225 17.32 -2.82 -11.12
C ILE A 225 18.03 -2.16 -12.31
N ASN A 226 18.58 -0.95 -12.14
CA ASN A 226 19.29 -0.23 -13.22
C ASN A 226 20.51 -1.00 -13.72
N ASN A 227 21.22 -1.71 -12.84
CA ASN A 227 22.33 -2.58 -13.24
C ASN A 227 21.83 -3.74 -14.14
N ALA A 228 20.71 -4.38 -13.77
CA ALA A 228 20.12 -5.43 -14.60
C ALA A 228 19.57 -4.91 -15.94
N LEU A 229 19.01 -3.70 -15.95
CA LEU A 229 18.51 -3.04 -17.16
C LEU A 229 19.62 -2.79 -18.21
N GLN A 230 20.90 -2.78 -17.83
CA GLN A 230 21.99 -2.68 -18.81
C GLN A 230 22.14 -3.98 -19.64
N ARG A 231 21.64 -5.11 -19.14
CA ARG A 231 21.67 -6.42 -19.83
C ARG A 231 20.31 -6.79 -20.42
N ALA A 232 19.24 -6.27 -19.85
CA ALA A 232 17.87 -6.47 -20.29
C ALA A 232 17.61 -5.67 -21.57
N THR A 233 17.00 -6.29 -22.58
CA THR A 233 16.80 -5.73 -23.91
C THR A 233 15.33 -5.60 -24.31
N GLY A 234 14.40 -6.02 -23.43
CA GLY A 234 12.96 -5.97 -23.69
C GLY A 234 12.43 -4.55 -23.85
N GLU A 235 11.44 -4.39 -24.71
CA GLU A 235 10.71 -3.13 -24.91
C GLU A 235 9.90 -2.73 -23.67
N ILE A 236 9.51 -3.73 -22.87
CA ILE A 236 8.78 -3.56 -21.61
C ILE A 236 9.60 -4.20 -20.48
N ALA A 237 9.83 -3.45 -19.43
CA ALA A 237 10.45 -3.92 -18.20
C ALA A 237 9.40 -3.99 -17.08
N VAL A 238 9.21 -5.17 -16.49
CA VAL A 238 8.30 -5.37 -15.34
C VAL A 238 9.13 -5.46 -14.07
N VAL A 239 8.76 -4.72 -13.05
CA VAL A 239 9.39 -4.77 -11.73
C VAL A 239 8.44 -5.43 -10.74
N LEU A 240 8.91 -6.49 -10.11
CA LEU A 240 8.23 -7.19 -9.02
C LEU A 240 9.07 -7.11 -7.75
N ASP A 241 8.42 -6.96 -6.59
CA ASP A 241 9.10 -7.15 -5.31
C ASP A 241 9.39 -8.65 -5.08
N PRO A 242 10.42 -8.99 -4.29
CA PRO A 242 10.82 -10.38 -4.06
C PRO A 242 9.77 -11.23 -3.34
N ASP A 243 8.77 -10.59 -2.74
CA ASP A 243 7.65 -11.22 -2.04
C ASP A 243 6.33 -11.19 -2.86
N HIS A 244 6.37 -10.76 -4.13
CA HIS A 244 5.19 -10.61 -4.98
C HIS A 244 5.10 -11.70 -6.04
N GLU A 245 4.24 -12.68 -5.81
CA GLU A 245 3.98 -13.77 -6.75
C GLU A 245 3.00 -13.31 -7.85
N PRO A 246 3.44 -13.25 -9.13
CA PRO A 246 2.55 -12.86 -10.22
C PRO A 246 1.59 -13.98 -10.64
N SER A 247 0.44 -13.57 -11.16
CA SER A 247 -0.52 -14.43 -11.84
C SER A 247 0.03 -14.90 -13.20
N PRO A 248 -0.30 -16.11 -13.66
CA PRO A 248 0.03 -16.57 -15.00
C PRO A 248 -0.46 -15.64 -16.13
N TYR A 249 -1.47 -14.82 -15.87
CA TYR A 249 -2.06 -13.88 -16.82
C TYR A 249 -1.51 -12.45 -16.75
N PHE A 250 -0.52 -12.20 -15.91
CA PHE A 250 -0.06 -10.84 -15.62
C PHE A 250 0.22 -10.04 -16.90
N LEU A 251 1.05 -10.56 -17.78
CA LEU A 251 1.44 -9.87 -19.01
C LEU A 251 0.29 -9.71 -19.98
N ASP A 252 -0.58 -10.72 -20.13
CA ASP A 252 -1.76 -10.65 -21.00
C ASP A 252 -2.68 -9.48 -20.63
N ARG A 253 -2.70 -9.09 -19.33
CA ARG A 253 -3.58 -8.04 -18.82
C ARG A 253 -2.99 -6.65 -18.88
N VAL A 254 -1.67 -6.51 -18.91
CA VAL A 254 -1.01 -5.18 -18.87
C VAL A 254 -0.49 -4.73 -20.24
N LEU A 255 -0.04 -5.64 -21.10
CA LEU A 255 0.67 -5.31 -22.35
C LEU A 255 -0.17 -4.52 -23.36
N GLY A 256 -1.47 -4.83 -23.49
CA GLY A 256 -2.34 -4.13 -24.43
C GLY A 256 -2.48 -2.62 -24.17
N ASN A 257 -2.13 -2.15 -22.99
CA ASN A 257 -2.12 -0.71 -22.68
C ASN A 257 -0.95 0.02 -23.35
N PHE A 258 0.13 -0.68 -23.67
CA PHE A 258 1.30 -0.12 -24.34
C PHE A 258 1.13 0.06 -25.86
N GLU A 259 -0.01 -0.34 -26.43
CA GLU A 259 -0.37 0.00 -27.81
C GLU A 259 -0.46 1.53 -28.02
N ASP A 260 -0.79 2.28 -26.97
CA ASP A 260 -0.65 3.72 -26.95
C ASP A 260 0.83 4.09 -26.68
N PRO A 261 1.54 4.71 -27.66
CA PRO A 261 2.96 5.00 -27.52
C PRO A 261 3.28 6.02 -26.42
N GLY A 262 2.30 6.80 -25.97
CA GLY A 262 2.46 7.77 -24.89
C GLY A 262 2.37 7.16 -23.48
N ILE A 263 2.05 5.87 -23.32
CA ILE A 263 2.02 5.21 -22.02
C ILE A 263 3.44 4.80 -21.65
N GLY A 264 3.92 5.40 -20.55
CA GLY A 264 5.25 5.12 -19.99
C GLY A 264 5.22 3.98 -18.98
N PHE A 265 4.13 3.83 -18.20
CA PHE A 265 3.99 2.72 -17.26
C PHE A 265 2.55 2.31 -17.03
N VAL A 266 2.40 1.06 -16.58
CA VAL A 266 1.12 0.44 -16.20
C VAL A 266 1.29 -0.14 -14.80
N GLN A 267 0.47 0.32 -13.85
CA GLN A 267 0.45 -0.19 -12.48
C GLN A 267 -0.75 -1.09 -12.28
N SER A 268 -0.56 -2.31 -11.80
CA SER A 268 -1.66 -3.17 -11.32
C SER A 268 -1.90 -2.98 -9.83
N VAL A 269 -3.02 -3.54 -9.32
CA VAL A 269 -3.35 -3.43 -7.90
C VAL A 269 -2.37 -4.19 -7.01
N GLN A 270 -2.17 -3.67 -5.81
CA GLN A 270 -1.45 -4.36 -4.73
C GLN A 270 -2.44 -5.22 -3.93
N ALA A 271 -2.24 -6.51 -3.87
CA ALA A 271 -3.01 -7.46 -3.07
C ALA A 271 -2.07 -8.31 -2.20
N TYR A 272 -2.62 -8.91 -1.14
CA TYR A 272 -1.80 -9.60 -0.15
C TYR A 272 -2.29 -11.03 0.09
N ARG A 273 -1.37 -11.92 0.47
CA ARG A 273 -1.69 -13.33 0.77
C ARG A 273 -1.76 -13.63 2.27
N ASN A 274 -1.06 -12.85 3.10
CA ASN A 274 -0.94 -13.08 4.55
C ASN A 274 -1.72 -12.09 5.41
N GLN A 275 -2.68 -11.37 4.83
CA GLN A 275 -3.46 -10.34 5.53
C GLN A 275 -4.25 -10.87 6.74
N ASP A 276 -4.55 -12.16 6.78
CA ASP A 276 -5.32 -12.80 7.85
C ASP A 276 -4.42 -13.51 8.89
N ALA A 277 -3.09 -13.39 8.77
CA ALA A 277 -2.15 -14.03 9.66
C ALA A 277 -2.27 -13.54 11.12
N ASN A 278 -2.50 -12.25 11.33
CA ASN A 278 -2.70 -11.65 12.64
C ASN A 278 -3.26 -10.21 12.55
N PHE A 279 -3.48 -9.56 13.69
CA PHE A 279 -4.02 -8.19 13.74
C PHE A 279 -3.13 -7.16 13.01
N ILE A 280 -1.81 -7.30 13.12
CA ILE A 280 -0.86 -6.35 12.50
C ILE A 280 -0.92 -6.50 10.97
N ALA A 281 -0.86 -7.73 10.46
CA ALA A 281 -0.99 -8.01 9.04
C ALA A 281 -2.34 -7.51 8.49
N ASN A 282 -3.43 -7.78 9.21
CA ASN A 282 -4.76 -7.32 8.84
C ASN A 282 -4.85 -5.78 8.82
N GLY A 283 -4.31 -5.11 9.84
CA GLY A 283 -4.26 -3.65 9.90
C GLY A 283 -3.40 -3.04 8.78
N ALA A 284 -2.25 -3.63 8.50
CA ALA A 284 -1.34 -3.20 7.44
C ALA A 284 -2.01 -3.32 6.04
N ALA A 285 -2.73 -4.41 5.78
CA ALA A 285 -3.50 -4.57 4.55
C ALA A 285 -4.67 -3.58 4.46
N LYS A 286 -5.52 -3.50 5.50
CA LYS A 286 -6.70 -2.62 5.54
C LYS A 286 -6.38 -1.14 5.43
N GLN A 287 -5.18 -0.72 5.82
CA GLN A 287 -4.71 0.64 5.64
C GLN A 287 -4.60 1.03 4.15
N THR A 288 -4.38 0.06 3.27
CA THR A 288 -4.06 0.30 1.85
C THR A 288 -5.25 0.13 0.91
N TYR A 289 -6.32 -0.55 1.31
CA TYR A 289 -7.43 -0.91 0.41
C TYR A 289 -8.12 0.28 -0.25
N LEU A 290 -8.37 1.36 0.50
CA LEU A 290 -8.97 2.56 -0.08
C LEU A 290 -8.04 3.22 -1.09
N PHE A 291 -6.72 3.18 -0.83
CA PHE A 291 -5.73 3.76 -1.72
C PHE A 291 -5.62 2.96 -3.02
N TYR A 292 -5.37 1.65 -2.94
CA TYR A 292 -5.23 0.80 -4.14
C TYR A 292 -6.55 0.51 -4.85
N GLY A 293 -7.67 0.63 -4.17
CA GLY A 293 -9.00 0.54 -4.76
C GLY A 293 -9.46 1.89 -5.34
N PRO A 294 -10.46 2.52 -4.72
CA PRO A 294 -11.16 3.66 -5.31
C PRO A 294 -10.30 4.91 -5.52
N ILE A 295 -9.26 5.16 -4.70
CA ILE A 295 -8.39 6.33 -4.90
C ILE A 295 -7.54 6.17 -6.16
N MET A 296 -6.86 5.03 -6.36
CA MET A 296 -6.06 4.80 -7.57
C MET A 296 -6.91 4.76 -8.85
N ILE A 297 -8.15 4.26 -8.77
CA ILE A 297 -9.12 4.33 -9.87
C ILE A 297 -9.44 5.79 -10.22
N GLY A 298 -9.55 6.66 -9.23
CA GLY A 298 -9.71 8.11 -9.43
C GLY A 298 -8.44 8.77 -9.97
N LEU A 299 -7.28 8.46 -9.42
CA LEU A 299 -5.99 8.97 -9.90
C LEU A 299 -5.75 8.65 -11.38
N ASN A 300 -6.20 7.47 -11.84
CA ASN A 300 -6.17 7.10 -13.24
C ASN A 300 -6.97 8.07 -14.13
N ALA A 301 -8.11 8.55 -13.65
CA ALA A 301 -8.91 9.54 -14.38
C ALA A 301 -8.22 10.92 -14.49
N TYR A 302 -7.39 11.25 -13.51
CA TYR A 302 -6.63 12.50 -13.50
C TYR A 302 -5.27 12.40 -14.20
N GLY A 303 -4.89 11.20 -14.69
CA GLY A 303 -3.55 10.96 -15.24
C GLY A 303 -2.45 11.17 -14.20
N ALA A 304 -2.74 10.79 -12.95
CA ALA A 304 -1.86 10.94 -11.79
C ALA A 304 -1.63 9.61 -11.05
N THR A 305 -1.81 8.49 -11.72
CA THR A 305 -1.51 7.15 -11.19
C THR A 305 -0.10 7.11 -10.62
N GLN A 306 0.08 6.44 -9.50
CA GLN A 306 1.38 6.29 -8.86
C GLN A 306 1.91 4.87 -9.06
N ALA A 307 3.17 4.72 -9.46
CA ALA A 307 3.86 3.45 -9.31
C ALA A 307 4.14 3.19 -7.82
N VAL A 308 4.02 1.93 -7.40
CA VAL A 308 4.11 1.55 -5.97
C VAL A 308 5.28 0.60 -5.68
N GLY A 309 6.30 0.61 -6.54
CA GLY A 309 7.53 -0.16 -6.36
C GLY A 309 7.43 -1.64 -6.70
N ALA A 310 6.21 -2.16 -6.88
CA ALA A 310 5.95 -3.54 -7.26
C ALA A 310 4.81 -3.61 -8.30
N ASN A 311 4.70 -4.72 -9.02
CA ASN A 311 3.62 -4.98 -9.98
C ASN A 311 3.49 -3.90 -11.06
N CYS A 312 4.58 -3.27 -11.43
CA CYS A 312 4.61 -2.17 -12.38
C CYS A 312 5.33 -2.58 -13.65
N ALA A 313 4.68 -2.38 -14.78
CA ALA A 313 5.29 -2.54 -16.09
C ALA A 313 5.67 -1.17 -16.65
N PHE A 314 6.89 -1.01 -17.13
CA PHE A 314 7.43 0.22 -17.69
C PHE A 314 7.78 0.02 -19.16
N ARG A 315 7.48 1.02 -19.99
CA ARG A 315 8.08 1.09 -21.32
C ARG A 315 9.57 1.41 -21.17
N ARG A 316 10.43 0.60 -21.78
CA ARG A 316 11.88 0.77 -21.68
C ARG A 316 12.31 2.16 -22.13
N ALA A 317 11.81 2.64 -23.28
CA ALA A 317 12.11 3.99 -23.76
C ALA A 317 11.68 5.10 -22.77
N ALA A 318 10.66 4.87 -21.95
CA ALA A 318 10.27 5.82 -20.92
C ALA A 318 11.29 5.85 -19.78
N LEU A 319 11.75 4.70 -19.28
CA LEU A 319 12.82 4.63 -18.28
C LEU A 319 14.11 5.25 -18.81
N ASP A 320 14.50 4.93 -20.05
CA ASP A 320 15.73 5.45 -20.66
C ASP A 320 15.68 6.99 -20.79
N SER A 321 14.49 7.57 -21.06
CA SER A 321 14.32 9.03 -21.18
C SER A 321 14.57 9.80 -19.88
N ILE A 322 14.53 9.13 -18.73
CA ILE A 322 14.78 9.73 -17.41
C ILE A 322 16.05 9.18 -16.73
N GLY A 323 16.82 8.34 -17.43
CA GLY A 323 18.06 7.75 -16.93
C GLY A 323 17.89 6.51 -16.06
N GLY A 324 16.76 5.79 -16.19
CA GLY A 324 16.42 4.58 -15.44
C GLY A 324 15.54 4.86 -14.21
N HIS A 325 15.47 3.90 -13.30
CA HIS A 325 14.77 4.08 -12.02
C HIS A 325 15.48 5.11 -11.15
N ALA A 326 14.72 6.03 -10.57
CA ALA A 326 15.23 7.06 -9.70
C ALA A 326 15.66 6.48 -8.34
N ALA A 327 16.73 7.03 -7.77
CA ALA A 327 17.21 6.65 -6.45
C ALA A 327 16.36 7.24 -5.32
N GLY A 328 16.37 6.60 -4.16
CA GLY A 328 15.73 7.08 -2.93
C GLY A 328 14.96 6.02 -2.17
N LEU A 329 14.39 6.41 -1.01
CA LEU A 329 13.57 5.51 -0.19
C LEU A 329 12.17 5.28 -0.77
N SER A 330 11.70 6.19 -1.63
CA SER A 330 10.45 6.10 -2.41
C SER A 330 10.79 6.26 -3.88
N GLU A 331 11.63 5.35 -4.38
CA GLU A 331 12.16 5.33 -5.74
C GLU A 331 11.06 5.22 -6.80
N ASP A 332 9.97 4.57 -6.46
CA ASP A 332 8.78 4.36 -7.27
C ASP A 332 8.03 5.66 -7.54
N MET A 333 7.70 6.40 -6.48
CA MET A 333 7.06 7.70 -6.57
C MET A 333 7.99 8.73 -7.27
N HIS A 334 9.29 8.68 -6.98
CA HIS A 334 10.30 9.52 -7.64
C HIS A 334 10.34 9.25 -9.14
N THR A 335 10.48 7.97 -9.53
CA THR A 335 10.45 7.54 -10.93
C THR A 335 9.16 8.00 -11.63
N THR A 336 8.01 7.86 -10.98
CA THR A 336 6.73 8.32 -11.50
C THR A 336 6.72 9.82 -11.77
N MET A 337 7.21 10.63 -10.82
CA MET A 337 7.24 12.09 -10.96
C MET A 337 8.14 12.52 -12.13
N LEU A 338 9.28 11.86 -12.33
CA LEU A 338 10.18 12.12 -13.46
C LEU A 338 9.54 11.71 -14.79
N LEU A 339 8.86 10.57 -14.86
CA LEU A 339 8.14 10.13 -16.05
C LEU A 339 7.06 11.14 -16.46
N TYR A 340 6.27 11.62 -15.50
CA TYR A 340 5.28 12.67 -15.79
C TYR A 340 5.91 13.98 -16.22
N ALA A 341 7.01 14.38 -15.59
CA ALA A 341 7.76 15.58 -16.00
C ALA A 341 8.37 15.47 -17.40
N ALA A 342 8.63 14.24 -17.86
CA ALA A 342 9.07 13.94 -19.23
C ALA A 342 7.90 13.80 -20.22
N GLY A 343 6.64 13.96 -19.78
CA GLY A 343 5.44 13.94 -20.63
C GLY A 343 4.82 12.56 -20.83
N TRP A 344 5.32 11.51 -20.16
CA TRP A 344 4.72 10.18 -20.22
C TRP A 344 3.39 10.12 -19.49
N ARG A 345 2.51 9.22 -19.94
CA ARG A 345 1.23 8.92 -19.31
C ARG A 345 1.26 7.54 -18.66
N SER A 346 0.27 7.26 -17.83
CA SER A 346 0.13 5.99 -17.13
C SER A 346 -1.25 5.40 -17.29
N VAL A 347 -1.37 4.11 -16.96
CA VAL A 347 -2.63 3.41 -16.79
C VAL A 347 -2.62 2.67 -15.47
N TYR A 348 -3.74 2.69 -14.76
CA TYR A 348 -4.01 1.83 -13.62
C TYR A 348 -4.90 0.67 -14.03
N VAL A 349 -4.43 -0.55 -13.79
CA VAL A 349 -5.18 -1.79 -14.02
C VAL A 349 -5.65 -2.32 -12.66
N PRO A 350 -6.91 -2.11 -12.27
CA PRO A 350 -7.43 -2.52 -10.98
C PRO A 350 -7.79 -4.02 -10.99
N GLU A 351 -6.84 -4.87 -11.29
CA GLU A 351 -6.98 -6.33 -11.31
C GLU A 351 -5.94 -6.95 -10.38
N VAL A 352 -6.33 -7.98 -9.61
CA VAL A 352 -5.38 -8.72 -8.78
C VAL A 352 -4.54 -9.61 -9.68
N LEU A 353 -3.37 -9.11 -10.04
CA LEU A 353 -2.40 -9.79 -10.92
C LEU A 353 -1.15 -10.25 -10.17
N THR A 354 -1.00 -9.85 -8.91
CA THR A 354 0.07 -10.32 -8.00
C THR A 354 -0.45 -10.35 -6.58
N ARG A 355 0.17 -11.18 -5.72
CA ARG A 355 -0.05 -11.16 -4.28
C ARG A 355 1.28 -11.12 -3.56
N GLY A 356 1.45 -10.08 -2.76
CA GLY A 356 2.63 -9.87 -1.91
C GLY A 356 2.36 -10.18 -0.44
N LEU A 357 3.27 -9.72 0.40
CA LEU A 357 3.20 -9.86 1.85
C LEU A 357 3.08 -8.50 2.53
N VAL A 358 2.28 -8.44 3.60
CA VAL A 358 2.32 -7.36 4.57
C VAL A 358 3.18 -7.75 5.79
N PRO A 359 3.72 -6.78 6.56
CA PRO A 359 4.41 -7.06 7.79
C PRO A 359 3.51 -7.76 8.82
N GLU A 360 3.99 -8.83 9.43
CA GLU A 360 3.29 -9.56 10.50
C GLU A 360 3.72 -9.13 11.90
N THR A 361 4.78 -8.32 12.01
CA THR A 361 5.34 -7.86 13.27
C THR A 361 5.22 -6.34 13.41
N LEU A 362 5.03 -5.84 14.63
CA LEU A 362 4.98 -4.41 14.89
C LEU A 362 6.30 -3.69 14.51
N PRO A 363 7.50 -4.25 14.78
CA PRO A 363 8.75 -3.67 14.30
C PRO A 363 8.81 -3.54 12.78
N GLY A 364 8.42 -4.59 12.04
CA GLY A 364 8.38 -4.59 10.58
C GLY A 364 7.45 -3.51 10.05
N TYR A 365 6.24 -3.41 10.60
CA TYR A 365 5.28 -2.37 10.23
C TYR A 365 5.80 -0.95 10.53
N CYS A 366 6.31 -0.70 11.74
CA CYS A 366 6.84 0.61 12.12
C CYS A 366 8.01 1.05 11.23
N LYS A 367 8.95 0.14 10.92
CA LYS A 367 10.07 0.41 10.00
C LYS A 367 9.56 0.77 8.60
N GLN A 368 8.57 0.05 8.09
CA GLN A 368 7.97 0.32 6.79
C GLN A 368 7.33 1.71 6.75
N GLN A 369 6.50 2.04 7.76
CA GLN A 369 5.82 3.33 7.83
C GLN A 369 6.81 4.50 8.00
N GLN A 370 7.85 4.33 8.80
CA GLN A 370 8.92 5.33 8.95
C GLN A 370 9.67 5.56 7.63
N LYS A 371 10.00 4.49 6.91
CA LYS A 371 10.66 4.57 5.59
C LYS A 371 9.80 5.31 4.58
N TRP A 372 8.51 4.97 4.50
CA TRP A 372 7.58 5.64 3.59
C TRP A 372 7.37 7.12 3.94
N ALA A 373 7.24 7.44 5.23
CA ALA A 373 7.11 8.82 5.69
C ALA A 373 8.36 9.65 5.34
N CYS A 374 9.55 9.12 5.60
CA CYS A 374 10.81 9.79 5.27
C CYS A 374 10.97 9.99 3.76
N GLY A 375 10.80 8.92 2.97
CA GLY A 375 10.97 8.98 1.52
C GLY A 375 9.97 9.90 0.84
N SER A 376 8.69 9.82 1.22
CA SER A 376 7.64 10.68 0.63
C SER A 376 7.86 12.16 0.98
N MET A 377 8.26 12.47 2.22
CA MET A 377 8.54 13.84 2.64
C MET A 377 9.81 14.38 1.96
N ASP A 378 10.84 13.57 1.81
CA ASP A 378 12.04 13.95 1.05
C ASP A 378 11.72 14.31 -0.40
N LEU A 379 10.84 13.53 -1.06
CA LEU A 379 10.36 13.84 -2.40
C LEU A 379 9.58 15.17 -2.45
N LEU A 380 8.75 15.45 -1.46
CA LEU A 380 8.01 16.71 -1.39
C LEU A 380 8.94 17.91 -1.28
N LEU A 381 10.00 17.78 -0.49
CA LEU A 381 10.94 18.87 -0.22
C LEU A 381 11.96 19.07 -1.34
N HIS A 382 12.45 18.00 -1.96
CA HIS A 382 13.62 18.08 -2.83
C HIS A 382 13.33 17.76 -4.31
N VAL A 383 12.36 16.90 -4.61
CA VAL A 383 12.05 16.48 -5.99
C VAL A 383 10.87 17.27 -6.55
N TYR A 384 9.78 17.33 -5.81
CA TYR A 384 8.55 17.99 -6.24
C TYR A 384 8.76 19.45 -6.72
N PRO A 385 9.53 20.32 -6.03
CA PRO A 385 9.77 21.67 -6.52
C PRO A 385 10.50 21.71 -7.87
N ARG A 386 11.40 20.75 -8.12
CA ARG A 386 12.19 20.68 -9.37
C ARG A 386 11.36 20.31 -10.59
N VAL A 387 10.35 19.48 -10.40
CA VAL A 387 9.48 19.00 -11.50
C VAL A 387 8.16 19.76 -11.59
N PHE A 388 7.84 20.60 -10.60
CA PHE A 388 6.56 21.28 -10.42
C PHE A 388 6.02 21.94 -11.69
N THR A 389 6.85 22.68 -12.42
CA THR A 389 6.43 23.41 -13.62
C THR A 389 6.04 22.49 -14.80
N ARG A 390 6.54 21.25 -14.80
CA ARG A 390 6.31 20.26 -15.85
C ARG A 390 5.10 19.35 -15.57
N LEU A 391 4.57 19.36 -14.35
CA LEU A 391 3.43 18.57 -13.96
C LEU A 391 2.11 19.25 -14.33
N THR A 392 1.09 18.48 -14.68
CA THR A 392 -0.28 18.98 -14.84
C THR A 392 -0.85 19.44 -13.49
N ILE A 393 -1.91 20.26 -13.49
CA ILE A 393 -2.51 20.76 -12.25
C ILE A 393 -2.96 19.62 -11.30
N TRP A 394 -3.49 18.54 -11.85
CA TRP A 394 -3.92 17.39 -11.07
C TRP A 394 -2.75 16.61 -10.49
N GLN A 395 -1.68 16.41 -11.26
CA GLN A 395 -0.44 15.82 -10.76
C GLN A 395 0.19 16.69 -9.66
N LYS A 396 0.22 18.01 -9.83
CA LYS A 396 0.68 18.94 -8.79
C LYS A 396 -0.10 18.72 -7.50
N LEU A 397 -1.42 18.74 -7.57
CA LEU A 397 -2.27 18.58 -6.39
C LEU A 397 -2.04 17.22 -5.72
N HIS A 398 -2.09 16.12 -6.48
CA HIS A 398 -1.98 14.78 -5.93
C HIS A 398 -0.59 14.48 -5.35
N TYR A 399 0.49 14.88 -6.04
CA TYR A 399 1.86 14.66 -5.55
C TYR A 399 2.27 15.62 -4.44
N PHE A 400 1.56 16.73 -4.26
CA PHE A 400 1.68 17.57 -3.07
C PHE A 400 0.99 16.94 -1.85
N VAL A 401 -0.24 16.42 -2.03
CA VAL A 401 -1.05 15.92 -0.91
C VAL A 401 -0.63 14.52 -0.47
N ALA A 402 -0.18 13.64 -1.39
CA ALA A 402 0.18 12.26 -1.05
C ALA A 402 1.21 12.14 0.11
N PRO A 403 2.32 12.90 0.15
CA PRO A 403 3.25 12.89 1.27
C PRO A 403 2.65 13.37 2.59
N LEU A 404 1.65 14.27 2.53
CA LEU A 404 0.96 14.77 3.73
C LEU A 404 0.18 13.67 4.47
N TYR A 405 -0.06 12.51 3.83
CA TYR A 405 -0.63 11.35 4.51
C TYR A 405 0.11 11.01 5.80
N PHE A 406 1.41 11.14 5.81
CA PHE A 406 2.25 10.81 6.96
C PHE A 406 2.20 11.86 8.08
N MET A 407 1.66 13.08 7.82
CA MET A 407 1.38 14.08 8.86
C MET A 407 0.33 13.59 9.87
N ARG A 408 -0.34 12.49 9.59
CA ARG A 408 -1.24 11.81 10.54
C ARG A 408 -0.58 11.49 11.88
N GLY A 409 0.75 11.32 11.91
CA GLY A 409 1.50 11.16 13.17
C GLY A 409 1.47 12.43 14.03
N LEU A 410 1.59 13.61 13.42
CA LEU A 410 1.46 14.90 14.10
C LEU A 410 0.02 15.14 14.56
N VAL A 411 -0.95 14.81 13.70
CA VAL A 411 -2.37 14.92 14.02
C VAL A 411 -2.73 14.04 15.23
N ALA A 412 -2.29 12.78 15.23
CA ALA A 412 -2.50 11.89 16.36
C ALA A 412 -1.87 12.42 17.66
N LEU A 413 -0.68 13.03 17.58
CA LEU A 413 -0.04 13.69 18.73
C LEU A 413 -0.88 14.86 19.24
N ILE A 414 -1.40 15.72 18.35
CA ILE A 414 -2.29 16.83 18.71
C ILE A 414 -3.57 16.31 19.38
N ASP A 415 -4.19 15.29 18.79
CA ASP A 415 -5.43 14.69 19.29
C ASP A 415 -5.26 14.07 20.69
N VAL A 416 -4.04 13.65 21.05
CA VAL A 416 -3.71 13.16 22.40
C VAL A 416 -3.36 14.31 23.36
N ILE A 417 -2.56 15.29 22.91
CA ILE A 417 -2.04 16.37 23.77
C ILE A 417 -3.13 17.37 24.13
N VAL A 418 -4.01 17.75 23.20
CA VAL A 418 -5.04 18.77 23.47
C VAL A 418 -5.95 18.39 24.65
N PRO A 419 -6.55 17.18 24.70
CA PRO A 419 -7.33 16.77 25.87
C PRO A 419 -6.53 16.74 27.17
N ILE A 420 -5.26 16.28 27.14
CA ILE A 420 -4.38 16.26 28.31
C ILE A 420 -4.21 17.68 28.87
N ILE A 421 -3.90 18.64 28.01
CA ILE A 421 -3.67 20.02 28.44
C ILE A 421 -4.95 20.67 28.96
N CYS A 422 -6.07 20.45 28.28
CA CYS A 422 -7.36 20.95 28.74
C CYS A 422 -7.70 20.44 30.15
N LEU A 423 -7.52 19.15 30.40
CA LEU A 423 -7.81 18.52 31.69
C LEU A 423 -6.82 18.89 32.80
N ALA A 424 -5.50 18.95 32.47
CA ALA A 424 -4.47 19.20 33.47
C ALA A 424 -4.33 20.69 33.84
N PHE A 425 -4.51 21.60 32.89
CA PHE A 425 -4.24 23.03 33.07
C PHE A 425 -5.48 23.91 32.95
N GLY A 426 -6.66 23.35 32.64
CA GLY A 426 -7.91 24.08 32.49
C GLY A 426 -7.97 24.93 31.20
N GLY A 427 -7.09 24.65 30.21
CA GLY A 427 -7.13 25.34 28.91
C GLY A 427 -8.41 25.02 28.13
N VAL A 428 -8.89 25.99 27.37
CA VAL A 428 -10.10 25.87 26.55
C VAL A 428 -9.76 26.08 25.08
N ALA A 429 -9.81 25.00 24.29
CA ALA A 429 -9.51 25.08 22.87
C ALA A 429 -10.64 25.78 22.07
N LEU A 430 -11.88 25.56 22.44
CA LEU A 430 -13.08 26.15 21.82
C LEU A 430 -14.11 26.54 22.88
N HIS A 431 -14.61 27.78 22.83
CA HIS A 431 -15.69 28.29 23.67
C HIS A 431 -17.07 27.88 23.11
N ILE A 432 -17.32 26.57 23.04
CA ILE A 432 -18.55 26.00 22.51
C ILE A 432 -18.99 24.80 23.36
N ASN A 433 -20.28 24.50 23.32
CA ASN A 433 -20.75 23.26 23.90
C ASN A 433 -20.58 22.08 22.92
N MET A 434 -20.48 20.86 23.47
CA MET A 434 -20.25 19.64 22.68
C MET A 434 -21.38 19.35 21.69
N VAL A 435 -22.63 19.68 22.03
CA VAL A 435 -23.77 19.44 21.14
C VAL A 435 -23.66 20.28 19.88
N SER A 436 -23.28 21.56 20.03
CA SER A 436 -23.04 22.44 18.88
C SER A 436 -21.85 21.96 18.04
N PHE A 437 -20.75 21.53 18.69
CA PHE A 437 -19.59 20.97 17.98
C PHE A 437 -19.99 19.73 17.17
N LEU A 438 -20.63 18.76 17.81
CA LEU A 438 -21.08 17.54 17.13
C LEU A 438 -22.10 17.85 16.03
N GLY A 439 -23.03 18.78 16.26
CA GLY A 439 -24.02 19.20 15.27
C GLY A 439 -23.39 19.75 14.00
N MET A 440 -22.28 20.46 14.13
CA MET A 440 -21.56 21.06 12.99
C MET A 440 -20.55 20.11 12.34
N TYR A 441 -19.86 19.26 13.14
CA TYR A 441 -18.81 18.35 12.65
C TYR A 441 -19.37 17.02 12.12
N ALA A 442 -20.36 16.45 12.80
CA ALA A 442 -20.91 15.14 12.47
C ALA A 442 -21.45 15.02 11.03
N PRO A 443 -22.11 16.03 10.43
CA PRO A 443 -22.53 15.93 9.03
C PRO A 443 -21.38 15.63 8.07
N ALA A 444 -20.25 16.34 8.18
CA ALA A 444 -19.08 16.11 7.33
C ALA A 444 -18.48 14.71 7.57
N PHE A 445 -18.37 14.28 8.82
CA PHE A 445 -17.86 12.95 9.20
C PHE A 445 -18.77 11.83 8.67
N LEU A 446 -20.08 11.94 8.84
CA LEU A 446 -21.05 10.94 8.37
C LEU A 446 -21.06 10.85 6.85
N ILE A 447 -21.06 11.99 6.15
CA ILE A 447 -20.98 12.03 4.69
C ILE A 447 -19.69 11.37 4.21
N SER A 448 -18.55 11.65 4.85
CA SER A 448 -17.28 10.99 4.51
C SER A 448 -17.36 9.47 4.69
N THR A 449 -17.96 9.01 5.79
CA THR A 449 -18.15 7.59 6.06
C THR A 449 -19.05 6.94 5.00
N ILE A 450 -20.19 7.58 4.66
CA ILE A 450 -21.11 7.08 3.62
C ILE A 450 -20.41 7.06 2.25
N ALA A 451 -19.70 8.13 1.90
CA ALA A 451 -18.97 8.21 0.63
C ALA A 451 -17.93 7.08 0.49
N ARG A 452 -17.19 6.76 1.57
CA ARG A 452 -16.29 5.62 1.60
C ARG A 452 -17.03 4.28 1.41
N GLN A 453 -18.21 4.09 2.04
CA GLN A 453 -19.00 2.87 1.85
C GLN A 453 -19.51 2.73 0.40
N VAL A 454 -19.92 3.83 -0.23
CA VAL A 454 -20.32 3.82 -1.65
C VAL A 454 -19.11 3.51 -2.54
N ALA A 455 -17.98 4.16 -2.32
CA ALA A 455 -16.75 3.95 -3.09
C ALA A 455 -16.20 2.52 -2.96
N GLN A 456 -16.40 1.87 -1.82
CA GLN A 456 -16.01 0.46 -1.61
C GLN A 456 -16.84 -0.53 -2.45
N ARG A 457 -17.92 -0.12 -3.11
CA ARG A 457 -18.59 -0.95 -4.12
C ARG A 457 -17.65 -1.28 -5.29
N TRP A 458 -16.60 -0.46 -5.47
CA TRP A 458 -15.53 -0.62 -6.46
C TRP A 458 -14.27 -1.27 -5.88
N SER A 459 -14.30 -1.76 -4.64
CA SER A 459 -13.21 -2.57 -4.09
C SER A 459 -13.04 -3.82 -4.92
N ILE A 460 -11.78 -4.21 -5.11
CA ILE A 460 -11.42 -5.25 -6.06
C ILE A 460 -11.87 -6.61 -5.53
N GLU A 461 -11.62 -6.86 -4.24
CA GLU A 461 -12.05 -8.08 -3.56
C GLU A 461 -13.11 -7.78 -2.48
N PRO A 462 -14.05 -8.71 -2.24
CA PRO A 462 -15.11 -8.51 -1.24
C PRO A 462 -14.59 -8.26 0.18
N HIS A 463 -13.48 -8.89 0.57
CA HIS A 463 -12.89 -8.76 1.90
C HIS A 463 -12.23 -7.38 2.14
N GLU A 464 -11.98 -6.60 1.08
CA GLU A 464 -11.47 -5.23 1.18
C GLU A 464 -12.54 -4.24 1.68
N ARG A 465 -13.80 -4.66 1.73
CA ARG A 465 -14.91 -3.80 2.18
C ARG A 465 -14.98 -3.79 3.71
N GLY A 466 -15.35 -2.64 4.27
CA GLY A 466 -15.54 -2.52 5.72
C GLY A 466 -15.19 -1.15 6.27
N THR A 467 -15.11 -1.05 7.57
CA THR A 467 -14.81 0.22 8.27
C THR A 467 -13.31 0.54 8.32
N HIS A 468 -12.45 -0.43 8.04
CA HIS A 468 -10.99 -0.36 8.13
C HIS A 468 -10.46 0.12 9.49
N MET A 469 -11.25 -0.05 10.57
CA MET A 469 -10.90 0.40 11.92
C MET A 469 -9.58 -0.19 12.42
N VAL A 470 -9.28 -1.45 12.05
CA VAL A 470 -8.01 -2.09 12.43
C VAL A 470 -6.81 -1.35 11.86
N GLY A 471 -6.89 -0.97 10.58
CA GLY A 471 -5.85 -0.16 9.92
C GLY A 471 -5.72 1.25 10.52
N PHE A 472 -6.86 1.86 10.88
CA PHE A 472 -6.88 3.16 11.55
C PHE A 472 -6.21 3.08 12.93
N VAL A 473 -6.61 2.13 13.79
CA VAL A 473 -6.05 1.95 15.14
C VAL A 473 -4.56 1.65 15.08
N LEU A 474 -4.13 0.75 14.18
CA LEU A 474 -2.72 0.43 14.00
C LEU A 474 -1.91 1.67 13.58
N GLY A 475 -2.42 2.43 12.61
CA GLY A 475 -1.79 3.68 12.17
C GLY A 475 -1.75 4.74 13.27
N PHE A 476 -2.84 4.90 14.06
CA PHE A 476 -2.87 5.82 15.18
C PHE A 476 -1.83 5.45 16.25
N GLY A 477 -1.74 4.17 16.64
CA GLY A 477 -0.76 3.72 17.64
C GLY A 477 0.70 3.72 17.15
N CYS A 478 0.94 3.89 15.85
CA CYS A 478 2.29 4.05 15.29
C CYS A 478 2.64 5.51 14.96
N TRP A 479 1.93 6.49 15.53
CA TRP A 479 2.09 7.92 15.32
C TRP A 479 3.53 8.41 15.38
N TRP A 480 4.31 7.93 16.32
CA TRP A 480 5.71 8.30 16.53
C TRP A 480 6.63 7.84 15.39
N SER A 481 6.32 6.70 14.72
CA SER A 481 7.06 6.24 13.54
C SER A 481 6.92 7.20 12.37
N PHE A 482 5.72 7.71 12.14
CA PHE A 482 5.47 8.73 11.12
C PHE A 482 6.24 10.01 11.42
N LEU A 483 6.14 10.52 12.66
CA LEU A 483 6.88 11.72 13.07
C LEU A 483 8.38 11.55 12.90
N ARG A 484 8.94 10.42 13.35
CA ARG A 484 10.35 10.13 13.19
C ARG A 484 10.77 10.14 11.72
N GLY A 485 9.96 9.55 10.83
CA GLY A 485 10.21 9.57 9.39
C GLY A 485 10.23 10.99 8.82
N ILE A 486 9.24 11.81 9.16
CA ILE A 486 9.16 13.23 8.75
C ILE A 486 10.36 14.02 9.26
N LEU A 487 10.70 13.89 10.54
CA LEU A 487 11.84 14.58 11.14
C LEU A 487 13.16 14.17 10.48
N CYS A 488 13.35 12.89 10.16
CA CYS A 488 14.52 12.44 9.40
C CYS A 488 14.62 13.17 8.05
N ALA A 489 13.52 13.31 7.32
CA ALA A 489 13.53 14.02 6.04
C ALA A 489 13.83 15.53 6.21
N LEU A 490 13.21 16.19 7.21
CA LEU A 490 13.40 17.61 7.48
C LEU A 490 14.86 17.95 7.88
N TRP A 491 15.51 17.07 8.64
CA TRP A 491 16.91 17.25 9.05
C TRP A 491 17.95 16.63 8.10
N GLY A 492 17.49 16.09 6.96
CA GLY A 492 18.38 15.48 5.98
C GLY A 492 19.07 14.19 6.47
N ILE A 493 18.50 13.52 7.48
CA ILE A 493 19.03 12.27 8.02
C ILE A 493 18.71 11.13 7.04
N ARG A 494 19.75 10.57 6.44
CA ARG A 494 19.60 9.45 5.50
C ARG A 494 19.35 8.17 6.26
N LEU A 495 18.14 7.61 6.11
CA LEU A 495 17.84 6.28 6.60
C LEU A 495 18.45 5.23 5.66
N PRO A 496 19.12 4.18 6.21
CA PRO A 496 19.60 3.09 5.38
C PRO A 496 18.42 2.34 4.74
N TYR A 497 18.61 1.90 3.51
CA TYR A 497 17.66 0.99 2.88
C TYR A 497 17.81 -0.39 3.53
N ILE A 498 16.83 -0.77 4.32
CA ILE A 498 16.73 -2.11 4.92
C ILE A 498 15.42 -2.71 4.41
N PRO A 499 15.45 -3.93 3.83
CA PRO A 499 14.23 -4.63 3.45
C PRO A 499 13.25 -4.70 4.62
N THR A 500 11.96 -4.60 4.32
CA THR A 500 10.93 -4.75 5.35
C THR A 500 10.80 -6.22 5.71
N GLU A 501 11.07 -6.55 6.97
CA GLU A 501 10.82 -7.89 7.49
C GLU A 501 9.33 -8.21 7.39
N LYS A 502 8.97 -9.17 6.55
CA LYS A 502 7.59 -9.55 6.27
C LYS A 502 7.11 -10.62 7.24
N MET A 503 7.96 -11.59 7.50
CA MET A 503 7.73 -12.71 8.42
C MET A 503 8.89 -12.74 9.40
N GLY A 504 8.66 -12.29 10.62
CA GLY A 504 9.66 -12.28 11.69
C GLY A 504 9.24 -13.15 12.85
N ASP A 505 10.20 -13.50 13.70
CA ASP A 505 9.91 -14.20 14.94
C ASP A 505 8.95 -13.38 15.80
N ARG A 506 7.96 -14.07 16.37
CA ARG A 506 7.00 -13.46 17.29
C ARG A 506 7.71 -13.09 18.59
N GLN A 507 8.10 -11.83 18.70
CA GLN A 507 8.80 -11.27 19.86
C GLN A 507 7.96 -10.18 20.52
N ASP A 508 8.23 -9.94 21.80
CA ASP A 508 7.67 -8.81 22.53
C ASP A 508 8.50 -7.55 22.25
N CYS A 509 7.81 -6.45 22.00
CA CYS A 509 8.41 -5.19 21.53
C CYS A 509 8.14 -4.04 22.51
N TRP A 510 8.42 -4.24 23.81
CA TRP A 510 8.16 -3.25 24.86
C TRP A 510 8.80 -1.88 24.56
N GLY A 511 10.02 -1.85 24.01
CA GLY A 511 10.68 -0.60 23.63
C GLY A 511 9.89 0.22 22.61
N LEU A 512 9.24 -0.43 21.64
CA LEU A 512 8.38 0.23 20.65
C LEU A 512 7.01 0.64 21.23
N ALA A 513 6.57 -0.02 22.29
CA ALA A 513 5.32 0.31 22.97
C ALA A 513 5.46 1.52 23.93
N MET A 514 6.68 1.86 24.36
CA MET A 514 6.93 2.91 25.34
C MET A 514 6.29 4.27 25.02
N PRO A 515 6.38 4.81 23.80
CA PRO A 515 5.71 6.09 23.49
C PRO A 515 4.20 6.03 23.73
N ASN A 516 3.57 4.91 23.39
CA ASN A 516 2.14 4.70 23.59
C ASN A 516 1.78 4.56 25.08
N LEU A 517 2.58 3.81 25.83
CA LEU A 517 2.37 3.63 27.27
C LEU A 517 2.52 4.95 28.04
N ILE A 518 3.53 5.76 27.71
CA ILE A 518 3.74 7.09 28.30
C ILE A 518 2.56 8.01 27.99
N ALA A 519 2.15 8.08 26.71
CA ALA A 519 1.03 8.92 26.29
C ALA A 519 -0.30 8.48 26.93
N ALA A 520 -0.57 7.17 26.99
CA ALA A 520 -1.76 6.65 27.66
C ALA A 520 -1.75 6.91 29.17
N ALA A 521 -0.61 6.75 29.85
CA ALA A 521 -0.45 7.09 31.26
C ALA A 521 -0.71 8.59 31.50
N ALA A 522 -0.17 9.47 30.65
CA ALA A 522 -0.43 10.91 30.71
C ALA A 522 -1.93 11.22 30.56
N CYS A 523 -2.64 10.57 29.63
CA CYS A 523 -4.09 10.68 29.50
C CYS A 523 -4.80 10.28 30.80
N MET A 524 -4.45 9.14 31.39
CA MET A 524 -5.08 8.64 32.62
C MET A 524 -4.86 9.58 33.80
N VAL A 525 -3.64 10.10 33.95
CA VAL A 525 -3.32 11.10 35.01
C VAL A 525 -4.11 12.39 34.76
N ALA A 526 -4.15 12.89 33.52
CA ALA A 526 -4.90 14.09 33.19
C ALA A 526 -6.42 13.94 33.45
N ILE A 527 -7.00 12.78 33.10
CA ILE A 527 -8.41 12.46 33.41
C ILE A 527 -8.66 12.50 34.91
N ALA A 528 -7.85 11.76 35.69
CA ALA A 528 -8.01 11.70 37.16
C ALA A 528 -7.89 13.09 37.79
N TYR A 529 -6.89 13.87 37.36
CA TYR A 529 -6.66 15.22 37.87
C TYR A 529 -7.76 16.19 37.43
N GLY A 530 -8.11 16.25 36.16
CA GLY A 530 -9.12 17.18 35.63
C GLY A 530 -10.49 16.95 36.26
N LEU A 531 -10.94 15.68 36.33
CA LEU A 531 -12.23 15.34 36.92
C LEU A 531 -12.25 15.49 38.48
N SER A 532 -11.09 15.42 39.15
CA SER A 532 -11.04 15.71 40.60
C SER A 532 -11.24 17.19 40.93
N ARG A 533 -10.95 18.09 39.96
CA ARG A 533 -11.06 19.55 40.14
C ARG A 533 -12.38 20.13 39.66
N ASP A 534 -12.89 19.67 38.52
CA ASP A 534 -14.06 20.25 37.91
C ASP A 534 -14.86 19.20 37.12
N TRP A 535 -16.12 19.05 37.43
CA TRP A 535 -17.08 18.15 36.78
C TRP A 535 -17.90 18.88 35.72
N SER A 536 -17.26 19.80 35.00
CA SER A 536 -17.93 20.48 33.91
C SER A 536 -18.19 19.55 32.72
N PRO A 537 -19.22 19.83 31.91
CA PRO A 537 -19.47 19.10 30.66
C PRO A 537 -18.27 19.13 29.71
N TYR A 538 -17.49 20.21 29.74
CA TYR A 538 -16.27 20.35 28.94
C TYR A 538 -15.20 19.33 29.35
N ASN A 539 -14.95 19.20 30.67
CA ASN A 539 -13.97 18.23 31.18
C ASN A 539 -14.42 16.79 30.93
N PHE A 540 -15.70 16.46 31.05
CA PHE A 540 -16.21 15.14 30.65
C PHE A 540 -15.96 14.84 29.18
N CYS A 541 -16.10 15.81 28.33
CA CYS A 541 -15.85 15.67 26.92
C CYS A 541 -14.37 15.43 26.61
N MET A 542 -13.49 16.25 27.21
CA MET A 542 -12.04 16.06 27.07
C MET A 542 -11.58 14.72 27.64
N ALA A 543 -12.16 14.29 28.76
CA ALA A 543 -11.93 12.96 29.31
C ALA A 543 -12.36 11.84 28.34
N GLY A 544 -13.50 12.00 27.66
CA GLY A 544 -13.95 11.08 26.62
C GLY A 544 -12.95 10.94 25.46
N PHE A 545 -12.43 12.06 24.95
CA PHE A 545 -11.39 12.05 23.93
C PHE A 545 -10.07 11.44 24.42
N ALA A 546 -9.65 11.74 25.64
CA ALA A 546 -8.45 11.16 26.25
C ALA A 546 -8.60 9.64 26.45
N VAL A 547 -9.76 9.14 26.90
CA VAL A 547 -10.06 7.70 27.00
C VAL A 547 -10.00 7.04 25.62
N TRP A 548 -10.60 7.66 24.61
CA TRP A 548 -10.57 7.15 23.24
C TRP A 548 -9.14 7.03 22.70
N GLY A 549 -8.32 8.08 22.84
CA GLY A 549 -6.91 8.08 22.46
C GLY A 549 -6.11 7.03 23.23
N ALA A 550 -6.20 7.03 24.57
CA ALA A 550 -5.50 6.08 25.41
C ALA A 550 -5.85 4.62 25.09
N SER A 551 -7.12 4.33 24.83
CA SER A 551 -7.56 2.96 24.49
C SER A 551 -6.90 2.42 23.22
N GLN A 552 -6.77 3.25 22.18
CA GLN A 552 -6.10 2.86 20.94
C GLN A 552 -4.60 2.66 21.13
N LEU A 553 -3.94 3.57 21.87
CA LEU A 553 -2.51 3.48 22.19
C LEU A 553 -2.19 2.21 22.98
N LEU A 554 -3.00 1.90 24.01
CA LEU A 554 -2.85 0.68 24.82
C LEU A 554 -3.13 -0.59 24.00
N LEU A 555 -4.12 -0.56 23.13
CA LEU A 555 -4.44 -1.68 22.24
C LEU A 555 -3.25 -2.02 21.35
N VAL A 556 -2.65 -1.02 20.70
CA VAL A 556 -1.48 -1.26 19.81
C VAL A 556 -0.26 -1.67 20.64
N ALA A 557 -0.04 -1.07 21.82
CA ALA A 557 1.03 -1.49 22.73
C ALA A 557 0.87 -2.97 23.14
N ALA A 558 -0.35 -3.42 23.45
CA ALA A 558 -0.63 -4.81 23.83
C ALA A 558 -0.46 -5.78 22.65
N ILE A 559 -0.96 -5.42 21.46
CA ILE A 559 -0.88 -6.26 20.26
C ILE A 559 0.58 -6.45 19.80
N GLY A 560 1.44 -5.46 20.04
CA GLY A 560 2.87 -5.58 19.80
C GLY A 560 3.58 -6.66 20.62
N GLN A 561 2.97 -7.15 21.73
CA GLN A 561 3.54 -8.17 22.60
C GLN A 561 3.12 -9.58 22.15
N GLN A 562 3.55 -9.97 20.93
CA GLN A 562 3.05 -11.19 20.27
C GLN A 562 3.39 -12.48 21.04
N ARG A 563 4.60 -12.59 21.60
CA ARG A 563 5.00 -13.76 22.41
C ARG A 563 4.18 -13.89 23.69
N THR A 564 3.95 -12.77 24.39
CA THR A 564 3.13 -12.74 25.60
C THR A 564 1.68 -13.12 25.28
N LEU A 565 1.12 -12.59 24.20
CA LEU A 565 -0.25 -12.92 23.78
C LEU A 565 -0.39 -14.41 23.41
N GLU A 566 0.62 -15.00 22.77
CA GLU A 566 0.63 -16.42 22.44
C GLU A 566 0.65 -17.28 23.68
N LYS A 567 1.53 -17.00 24.64
CA LYS A 567 1.55 -17.68 25.95
C LYS A 567 0.23 -17.56 26.70
N MET A 568 -0.40 -16.37 26.68
CA MET A 568 -1.72 -16.17 27.29
C MET A 568 -2.78 -17.03 26.58
N ARG A 569 -2.76 -17.14 25.25
CA ARG A 569 -3.67 -18.01 24.49
C ARG A 569 -3.50 -19.47 24.86
N GLU A 570 -2.26 -19.95 24.92
CA GLU A 570 -1.94 -21.33 25.30
C GLU A 570 -2.41 -21.62 26.74
N THR A 571 -2.17 -20.69 27.66
CA THR A 571 -2.61 -20.81 29.06
C THR A 571 -4.13 -20.88 29.13
N LEU A 572 -4.84 -19.95 28.46
CA LEU A 572 -6.30 -19.95 28.40
C LEU A 572 -6.88 -21.19 27.71
N ALA A 573 -6.14 -21.77 26.74
CA ALA A 573 -6.56 -23.01 26.10
C ALA A 573 -6.53 -24.21 27.07
N ARG A 574 -5.67 -24.20 28.07
CA ARG A 574 -5.55 -25.25 29.11
C ARG A 574 -6.59 -25.13 30.23
N ILE A 575 -7.18 -23.95 30.44
CA ILE A 575 -8.16 -23.72 31.52
C ILE A 575 -9.52 -24.31 31.07
N PRO A 576 -10.19 -25.13 31.90
CA PRO A 576 -11.49 -25.69 31.53
C PRO A 576 -12.55 -24.63 31.20
N ALA A 577 -13.30 -24.85 30.12
CA ALA A 577 -14.21 -23.86 29.52
C ALA A 577 -15.55 -23.64 30.28
N PHE A 578 -15.73 -24.18 31.48
CA PHE A 578 -16.96 -24.01 32.29
C PHE A 578 -17.07 -22.64 32.97
N LEU A 579 -15.99 -21.86 33.07
CA LEU A 579 -16.07 -20.49 33.57
C LEU A 579 -16.54 -19.54 32.46
N PRO A 580 -17.67 -18.81 32.65
CA PRO A 580 -18.21 -17.88 31.63
C PRO A 580 -17.22 -16.83 31.18
N VAL A 581 -16.36 -16.36 32.09
CA VAL A 581 -15.30 -15.38 31.84
C VAL A 581 -14.23 -15.96 30.88
N VAL A 582 -13.84 -17.24 31.10
CA VAL A 582 -12.86 -17.93 30.24
C VAL A 582 -13.44 -18.15 28.83
N LYS A 583 -14.74 -18.49 28.73
CA LYS A 583 -15.44 -18.57 27.44
C LYS A 583 -15.44 -17.22 26.70
N ARG A 584 -15.67 -16.12 27.39
CA ARG A 584 -15.62 -14.76 26.81
C ARG A 584 -14.19 -14.37 26.40
N LEU A 585 -13.21 -14.59 27.25
CA LEU A 585 -11.80 -14.30 26.96
C LEU A 585 -11.27 -15.17 25.81
N ARG A 586 -11.61 -16.47 25.79
CA ARG A 586 -11.35 -17.33 24.62
C ARG A 586 -11.98 -16.77 23.36
N LYS A 587 -13.25 -16.36 23.43
CA LYS A 587 -13.97 -15.80 22.28
C LYS A 587 -13.32 -14.50 21.79
N ILE A 588 -12.80 -13.67 22.67
CA ILE A 588 -12.10 -12.43 22.30
C ILE A 588 -10.69 -12.71 21.75
N LEU A 589 -9.92 -13.60 22.39
CA LEU A 589 -8.53 -13.87 22.03
C LEU A 589 -8.39 -14.89 20.88
N ILE A 590 -9.35 -15.83 20.72
CA ILE A 590 -9.38 -16.82 19.65
C ILE A 590 -10.20 -16.31 18.46
N ALA A 591 -11.30 -15.59 18.68
CA ALA A 591 -12.07 -14.97 17.61
C ALA A 591 -11.39 -13.74 16.98
N GLY A 592 -10.35 -13.20 17.61
CA GLY A 592 -9.40 -12.32 16.94
C GLY A 592 -8.65 -13.00 15.78
N HIS A 593 -8.67 -14.34 15.70
CA HIS A 593 -8.11 -15.11 14.58
C HIS A 593 -9.19 -15.61 13.59
N ALA A 594 -10.42 -15.88 14.05
CA ALA A 594 -11.45 -16.56 13.27
C ALA A 594 -12.62 -15.67 12.79
N ARG A 595 -12.64 -14.38 13.13
CA ARG A 595 -13.65 -13.42 12.66
C ARG A 595 -13.08 -12.29 11.81
N PHE A 596 -11.80 -12.38 11.49
CA PHE A 596 -11.17 -11.58 10.46
C PHE A 596 -10.94 -12.40 9.18
N VAL A 597 -11.40 -13.67 9.17
CA VAL A 597 -11.60 -14.51 7.98
C VAL A 597 -12.96 -14.21 7.36
#